data_c474b47479a54e4613d335d07bd66866
#
_entry.id   c474b47479a54e4613d335d07bd66866
#
_cell.length_a   1.000
_cell.length_b   1.000
_cell.length_c   1.000
_cell.angle_alpha   90.00
_cell.angle_beta   90.00
_cell.angle_gamma   90.00
#
_symmetry.space_group_name_H-M   'P 1'
#
loop_
_entity.id
_entity.type
_entity.pdbx_description
1 polymer ?
#
loop_
_entity_poly.entity_id
_entity_poly.type
_entity_poly.pdbx_seq_one_letter_code
_entity_poly.pdbx_strand_id
1 'polypeptide(L)'
;MDLEERVALVTRNSSEVLVPEELRALLQRESRPKAYIGFEPSGLLTVGQLVTVAKVKDLEKAGFDVTVFLADWHALINDKLGGSMERIRASGELFEVVFRALGVGPSVHFRWATELVSRPTYWERVLRCAKAMTLARAKRAVTIMGRKEDEAEVDAAKLFYPAMQVADIFELPVDLAYAGMDQRRAHVLAREVAHHYGWPVPIALHTPLTSSLKGGGRMNMDDSGMIERKMSKSDPSSAIVVPSDDATVDARIKGAFCTQKEVEGNPVYELACDLLLPWEGFLKIERPAKFGGDLTLTSREELLALWGEGKLHPQDLKAAVASGIKRVLSPVNRYFSEHPETLAKVLVSKPAP
;
A
#
# COMPACT_ATOMS: atom_id res chain seq x y z
N MET A 1 -5.03 -13.93 -21.99
CA MET A 1 -4.41 -12.59 -21.84
C MET A 1 -3.07 -12.63 -22.54
N ASP A 2 -2.84 -11.73 -23.48
CA ASP A 2 -1.56 -11.62 -24.17
C ASP A 2 -0.51 -10.85 -23.33
N LEU A 3 0.71 -10.71 -23.87
CA LEU A 3 1.81 -10.08 -23.16
C LEU A 3 1.53 -8.60 -22.87
N GLU A 4 0.96 -7.86 -23.84
CA GLU A 4 0.70 -6.42 -23.69
C GLU A 4 -0.38 -6.17 -22.65
N GLU A 5 -1.43 -6.98 -22.63
CA GLU A 5 -2.47 -6.93 -21.61
C GLU A 5 -1.91 -7.22 -20.21
N ARG A 6 -0.98 -8.21 -20.08
CA ARG A 6 -0.30 -8.49 -18.81
C ARG A 6 0.56 -7.32 -18.35
N VAL A 7 1.38 -6.77 -19.26
CA VAL A 7 2.22 -5.60 -18.96
C VAL A 7 1.36 -4.42 -18.53
N ALA A 8 0.27 -4.13 -19.26
CA ALA A 8 -0.64 -3.04 -18.96
C ALA A 8 -1.27 -3.18 -17.58
N LEU A 9 -1.71 -4.38 -17.17
CA LEU A 9 -2.25 -4.64 -15.84
C LEU A 9 -1.21 -4.42 -14.74
N VAL A 10 0.00 -4.95 -14.91
CA VAL A 10 1.08 -4.81 -13.90
C VAL A 10 1.48 -3.35 -13.74
N THR A 11 1.60 -2.61 -14.85
CA THR A 11 2.05 -1.21 -14.82
C THR A 11 0.92 -0.21 -14.56
N ARG A 12 -0.34 -0.63 -14.69
CA ARG A 12 -1.50 0.23 -14.39
C ARG A 12 -1.38 0.81 -12.99
N ASN A 13 -1.56 2.13 -12.87
CA ASN A 13 -1.48 2.83 -11.58
C ASN A 13 -0.18 2.58 -10.80
N SER A 14 0.94 2.42 -11.51
CA SER A 14 2.28 2.40 -10.90
C SER A 14 2.96 3.76 -11.06
N SER A 15 3.72 4.17 -10.05
CA SER A 15 4.61 5.32 -10.15
C SER A 15 5.92 4.95 -10.84
N GLU A 16 6.35 3.70 -10.67
CA GLU A 16 7.64 3.23 -11.16
C GLU A 16 7.67 1.72 -11.31
N VAL A 17 8.31 1.26 -12.39
CA VAL A 17 8.96 -0.03 -12.49
C VAL A 17 10.44 0.29 -12.70
N LEU A 18 11.34 -0.15 -11.80
CA LEU A 18 12.75 0.29 -11.84
C LEU A 18 13.44 0.00 -13.16
N VAL A 19 13.16 -1.16 -13.77
CA VAL A 19 13.68 -1.56 -15.09
C VAL A 19 12.53 -2.22 -15.88
N PRO A 20 11.77 -1.44 -16.66
CA PRO A 20 10.58 -1.96 -17.37
C PRO A 20 10.87 -3.13 -18.32
N GLU A 21 12.07 -3.15 -18.91
CA GLU A 21 12.49 -4.21 -19.83
C GLU A 21 12.61 -5.57 -19.11
N GLU A 22 13.04 -5.58 -17.85
CA GLU A 22 13.11 -6.80 -17.03
C GLU A 22 11.71 -7.37 -16.76
N LEU A 23 10.71 -6.51 -16.51
CA LEU A 23 9.32 -6.93 -16.35
C LEU A 23 8.80 -7.61 -17.63
N ARG A 24 9.04 -6.98 -18.78
CA ARG A 24 8.60 -7.53 -20.07
C ARG A 24 9.26 -8.89 -20.35
N ALA A 25 10.57 -8.99 -20.12
CA ALA A 25 11.32 -10.24 -20.29
C ALA A 25 10.81 -11.33 -19.31
N LEU A 26 10.49 -10.98 -18.07
CA LEU A 26 9.90 -11.91 -17.11
C LEU A 26 8.57 -12.46 -17.63
N LEU A 27 7.64 -11.59 -18.05
CA LEU A 27 6.30 -11.98 -18.51
C LEU A 27 6.31 -12.76 -19.82
N GLN A 28 7.38 -12.65 -20.63
CA GLN A 28 7.57 -13.48 -21.83
C GLN A 28 8.00 -14.90 -21.49
N ARG A 29 8.90 -15.07 -20.51
CA ARG A 29 9.47 -16.40 -20.17
C ARG A 29 8.64 -17.17 -19.16
N GLU A 30 7.93 -16.45 -18.26
CA GLU A 30 7.20 -17.05 -17.13
C GLU A 30 5.69 -16.83 -17.26
N SER A 31 4.97 -17.95 -17.33
CA SER A 31 3.50 -17.91 -17.35
C SER A 31 2.92 -17.54 -15.97
N ARG A 32 3.59 -17.93 -14.88
CA ARG A 32 3.17 -17.72 -13.50
C ARG A 32 4.32 -17.21 -12.63
N PRO A 33 4.82 -16.00 -12.88
CA PRO A 33 5.89 -15.42 -12.07
C PRO A 33 5.40 -15.12 -10.63
N LYS A 34 6.34 -15.08 -9.70
CA LYS A 34 6.04 -14.86 -8.27
C LYS A 34 6.16 -13.38 -7.92
N ALA A 35 5.14 -12.86 -7.25
CA ALA A 35 5.15 -11.50 -6.71
C ALA A 35 4.92 -11.51 -5.20
N TYR A 36 5.45 -10.51 -4.51
CA TYR A 36 5.22 -10.33 -3.08
C TYR A 36 4.96 -8.87 -2.75
N ILE A 37 4.19 -8.66 -1.69
CA ILE A 37 4.10 -7.40 -0.97
C ILE A 37 4.10 -7.65 0.53
N GLY A 38 4.87 -6.85 1.28
CA GLY A 38 4.93 -6.90 2.74
C GLY A 38 4.02 -5.86 3.41
N PHE A 39 3.35 -6.28 4.46
CA PHE A 39 2.58 -5.41 5.35
C PHE A 39 2.99 -5.60 6.80
N GLU A 40 3.27 -4.52 7.51
CA GLU A 40 3.29 -4.51 8.96
C GLU A 40 1.85 -4.47 9.50
N PRO A 41 1.37 -5.52 10.17
CA PRO A 41 0.08 -5.45 10.85
C PRO A 41 0.14 -4.41 11.97
N SER A 42 -0.71 -3.38 11.88
CA SER A 42 -0.62 -2.19 12.75
C SER A 42 -2.01 -1.61 13.10
N GLY A 43 -3.00 -2.49 13.29
CA GLY A 43 -4.41 -2.13 13.53
C GLY A 43 -5.24 -2.24 12.25
N LEU A 44 -6.21 -1.36 12.07
CA LEU A 44 -7.08 -1.38 10.88
C LEU A 44 -6.32 -0.91 9.62
N LEU A 45 -6.78 -1.31 8.44
CA LEU A 45 -6.33 -0.71 7.18
C LEU A 45 -6.90 0.71 7.02
N THR A 46 -6.29 1.50 6.16
CA THR A 46 -6.85 2.78 5.68
C THR A 46 -7.32 2.64 4.24
N VAL A 47 -8.25 3.50 3.81
CA VAL A 47 -8.70 3.54 2.40
C VAL A 47 -7.52 3.78 1.44
N GLY A 48 -6.51 4.57 1.86
CA GLY A 48 -5.30 4.75 1.06
C GLY A 48 -4.52 3.44 0.80
N GLN A 49 -4.54 2.50 1.75
CA GLN A 49 -3.92 1.19 1.57
C GLN A 49 -4.71 0.26 0.62
N LEU A 50 -5.97 0.59 0.28
CA LEU A 50 -6.74 -0.19 -0.69
C LEU A 50 -6.20 -0.06 -2.12
N VAL A 51 -5.41 0.97 -2.42
CA VAL A 51 -4.61 1.06 -3.65
C VAL A 51 -3.75 -0.20 -3.83
N THR A 52 -3.18 -0.69 -2.73
CA THR A 52 -2.39 -1.92 -2.72
C THR A 52 -3.24 -3.16 -2.97
N VAL A 53 -4.45 -3.21 -2.39
CA VAL A 53 -5.38 -4.32 -2.64
C VAL A 53 -5.77 -4.36 -4.12
N ALA A 54 -6.04 -3.20 -4.73
CA ALA A 54 -6.31 -3.11 -6.16
C ALA A 54 -5.14 -3.66 -7.00
N LYS A 55 -3.89 -3.31 -6.66
CA LYS A 55 -2.70 -3.81 -7.36
C LYS A 55 -2.48 -5.31 -7.16
N VAL A 56 -2.75 -5.86 -5.97
CA VAL A 56 -2.72 -7.32 -5.74
C VAL A 56 -3.69 -8.04 -6.67
N LYS A 57 -4.90 -7.50 -6.86
CA LYS A 57 -5.88 -8.06 -7.83
C LYS A 57 -5.39 -7.95 -9.28
N ASP A 58 -4.73 -6.84 -9.63
CA ASP A 58 -4.12 -6.69 -10.96
C ASP A 58 -3.02 -7.73 -11.22
N LEU A 59 -2.14 -7.95 -10.25
CA LEU A 59 -1.07 -8.95 -10.32
C LEU A 59 -1.65 -10.38 -10.43
N GLU A 60 -2.65 -10.71 -9.60
CA GLU A 60 -3.37 -11.98 -9.67
C GLU A 60 -3.99 -12.18 -11.06
N LYS A 61 -4.71 -11.17 -11.57
CA LYS A 61 -5.32 -11.19 -12.91
C LYS A 61 -4.27 -11.29 -14.02
N ALA A 62 -3.09 -10.68 -13.85
CA ALA A 62 -1.97 -10.79 -14.78
C ALA A 62 -1.27 -12.18 -14.74
N GLY A 63 -1.71 -13.10 -13.87
CA GLY A 63 -1.23 -14.46 -13.76
C GLY A 63 -0.07 -14.65 -12.79
N PHE A 64 0.22 -13.68 -11.92
CA PHE A 64 1.23 -13.87 -10.88
C PHE A 64 0.75 -14.79 -9.75
N ASP A 65 1.69 -15.54 -9.20
CA ASP A 65 1.58 -16.21 -7.92
C ASP A 65 1.92 -15.18 -6.83
N VAL A 66 0.87 -14.59 -6.20
CA VAL A 66 1.05 -13.45 -5.31
C VAL A 66 1.09 -13.88 -3.86
N THR A 67 2.09 -13.42 -3.12
CA THR A 67 2.18 -13.55 -1.67
C THR A 67 1.98 -12.19 -1.00
N VAL A 68 0.97 -12.10 -0.15
CA VAL A 68 0.83 -11.02 0.84
C VAL A 68 1.55 -11.46 2.11
N PHE A 69 2.64 -10.79 2.42
CA PHE A 69 3.51 -11.14 3.54
C PHE A 69 3.15 -10.32 4.77
N LEU A 70 2.66 -10.98 5.79
CA LEU A 70 2.28 -10.39 7.08
C LEU A 70 3.52 -10.33 7.98
N ALA A 71 4.15 -9.17 8.00
CA ALA A 71 5.45 -8.93 8.63
C ALA A 71 5.30 -8.69 10.15
N ASP A 72 4.84 -9.71 10.91
CA ASP A 72 4.56 -9.63 12.35
C ASP A 72 5.81 -9.31 13.17
N TRP A 73 6.97 -9.87 12.86
CA TRP A 73 8.23 -9.55 13.52
C TRP A 73 8.75 -8.15 13.20
N HIS A 74 8.55 -7.67 11.96
CA HIS A 74 8.87 -6.30 11.60
C HIS A 74 7.98 -5.31 12.34
N ALA A 75 6.68 -5.63 12.47
CA ALA A 75 5.75 -4.84 13.25
C ALA A 75 6.13 -4.79 14.74
N LEU A 76 6.61 -5.92 15.30
CA LEU A 76 7.16 -5.99 16.67
C LEU A 76 8.36 -5.06 16.84
N ILE A 77 9.36 -5.19 15.97
CA ILE A 77 10.58 -4.35 15.97
C ILE A 77 10.25 -2.87 15.83
N ASN A 78 9.21 -2.54 15.07
CA ASN A 78 8.75 -1.18 14.86
C ASN A 78 7.73 -0.69 15.90
N ASP A 79 7.60 -1.38 17.04
CA ASP A 79 6.71 -1.05 18.17
C ASP A 79 5.24 -0.86 17.77
N LYS A 80 4.79 -1.49 16.66
CA LYS A 80 3.40 -1.41 16.26
C LYS A 80 2.50 -2.02 17.34
N LEU A 81 1.37 -1.39 17.58
CA LEU A 81 0.41 -1.83 18.60
C LEU A 81 1.02 -2.03 20.00
N GLY A 82 2.06 -1.20 20.34
CA GLY A 82 2.79 -1.28 21.60
C GLY A 82 3.68 -2.52 21.72
N GLY A 83 4.11 -3.14 20.61
CA GLY A 83 4.95 -4.32 20.60
C GLY A 83 4.23 -5.61 21.04
N SER A 84 2.90 -5.62 21.08
CA SER A 84 2.13 -6.82 21.43
C SER A 84 1.99 -7.75 20.23
N MET A 85 2.69 -8.89 20.23
CA MET A 85 2.62 -9.89 19.16
C MET A 85 1.18 -10.42 18.98
N GLU A 86 0.42 -10.59 20.05
CA GLU A 86 -0.98 -11.02 19.98
C GLU A 86 -1.83 -10.03 19.17
N ARG A 87 -1.71 -8.73 19.48
CA ARG A 87 -2.43 -7.67 18.75
C ARG A 87 -1.97 -7.53 17.32
N ILE A 88 -0.66 -7.67 17.07
CA ILE A 88 -0.07 -7.65 15.73
C ILE A 88 -0.66 -8.79 14.90
N ARG A 89 -0.75 -10.01 15.43
CA ARG A 89 -1.33 -11.16 14.73
C ARG A 89 -2.82 -10.98 14.49
N ALA A 90 -3.58 -10.55 15.49
CA ALA A 90 -5.00 -10.23 15.28
C ALA A 90 -5.22 -9.19 14.17
N SER A 91 -4.35 -8.18 14.09
CA SER A 91 -4.37 -7.21 12.99
C SER A 91 -4.05 -7.83 11.63
N GLY A 92 -3.09 -8.75 11.56
CA GLY A 92 -2.76 -9.45 10.32
C GLY A 92 -3.87 -10.38 9.83
N GLU A 93 -4.54 -11.10 10.75
CA GLU A 93 -5.73 -11.90 10.44
C GLU A 93 -6.85 -11.01 9.87
N LEU A 94 -7.06 -9.84 10.47
CA LEU A 94 -8.02 -8.87 9.95
C LEU A 94 -7.64 -8.37 8.55
N PHE A 95 -6.36 -8.18 8.25
CA PHE A 95 -5.91 -7.79 6.90
C PHE A 95 -6.30 -8.85 5.87
N GLU A 96 -6.06 -10.13 6.15
CA GLU A 96 -6.48 -11.22 5.25
C GLU A 96 -7.99 -11.19 5.01
N VAL A 97 -8.78 -11.07 6.08
CA VAL A 97 -10.25 -10.98 5.99
C VAL A 97 -10.68 -9.81 5.10
N VAL A 98 -10.10 -8.61 5.29
CA VAL A 98 -10.41 -7.43 4.47
C VAL A 98 -10.05 -7.67 3.00
N PHE A 99 -8.87 -8.23 2.71
CA PHE A 99 -8.45 -8.53 1.34
C PHE A 99 -9.42 -9.51 0.67
N ARG A 100 -9.81 -10.59 1.37
CA ARG A 100 -10.78 -11.59 0.86
C ARG A 100 -12.15 -10.96 0.61
N ALA A 101 -12.67 -10.18 1.56
CA ALA A 101 -13.94 -9.47 1.41
C ALA A 101 -13.92 -8.49 0.24
N LEU A 102 -12.77 -7.90 -0.09
CA LEU A 102 -12.56 -7.03 -1.23
C LEU A 102 -12.32 -7.77 -2.55
N GLY A 103 -12.46 -9.10 -2.55
CA GLY A 103 -12.42 -9.91 -3.77
C GLY A 103 -11.02 -10.31 -4.23
N VAL A 104 -10.03 -10.31 -3.32
CA VAL A 104 -8.74 -10.97 -3.58
C VAL A 104 -8.97 -12.48 -3.61
N GLY A 105 -8.57 -13.12 -4.69
CA GLY A 105 -8.88 -14.52 -4.98
C GLY A 105 -8.12 -15.51 -4.09
N PRO A 106 -8.55 -16.79 -4.09
CA PRO A 106 -7.94 -17.84 -3.27
C PRO A 106 -6.51 -18.22 -3.72
N SER A 107 -6.10 -17.82 -4.92
CA SER A 107 -4.76 -18.03 -5.45
C SER A 107 -3.70 -17.12 -4.81
N VAL A 108 -4.11 -16.05 -4.14
CA VAL A 108 -3.23 -15.17 -3.38
C VAL A 108 -2.94 -15.79 -2.02
N HIS A 109 -1.66 -15.95 -1.69
CA HIS A 109 -1.21 -16.57 -0.44
C HIS A 109 -0.93 -15.51 0.63
N PHE A 110 -1.37 -15.78 1.87
CA PHE A 110 -0.98 -14.99 3.03
C PHE A 110 0.06 -15.77 3.82
N ARG A 111 1.21 -15.16 4.06
CA ARG A 111 2.33 -15.79 4.77
C ARG A 111 2.85 -14.88 5.86
N TRP A 112 3.27 -15.47 6.98
CA TRP A 112 3.73 -14.76 8.15
C TRP A 112 5.26 -14.72 8.24
N ALA A 113 5.83 -13.59 8.70
CA ALA A 113 7.27 -13.48 8.93
C ALA A 113 7.75 -14.50 9.96
N THR A 114 6.94 -14.86 10.95
CA THR A 114 7.22 -15.95 11.90
C THR A 114 7.63 -17.25 11.21
N GLU A 115 7.10 -17.58 10.03
CA GLU A 115 7.48 -18.77 9.27
C GLU A 115 8.93 -18.73 8.78
N LEU A 116 9.45 -17.54 8.48
CA LEU A 116 10.83 -17.33 8.06
C LEU A 116 11.77 -17.22 9.25
N VAL A 117 11.41 -16.39 10.22
CA VAL A 117 12.22 -16.07 11.40
C VAL A 117 12.54 -17.32 12.25
N SER A 118 11.66 -18.33 12.20
CA SER A 118 11.88 -19.61 12.89
C SER A 118 12.96 -20.50 12.26
N ARG A 119 13.49 -20.13 11.08
CA ARG A 119 14.47 -20.95 10.33
C ARG A 119 15.89 -20.41 10.54
N PRO A 120 16.87 -21.25 10.88
CA PRO A 120 18.26 -20.82 10.96
C PRO A 120 18.80 -20.21 9.65
N THR A 121 18.42 -20.77 8.51
CA THR A 121 18.80 -20.30 7.16
C THR A 121 18.36 -18.87 6.86
N TYR A 122 17.21 -18.45 7.42
CA TYR A 122 16.75 -17.07 7.33
C TYR A 122 17.75 -16.10 7.97
N TRP A 123 18.26 -16.41 9.16
CA TRP A 123 19.23 -15.57 9.87
C TRP A 123 20.57 -15.51 9.17
N GLU A 124 21.01 -16.61 8.53
CA GLU A 124 22.18 -16.56 7.65
C GLU A 124 21.96 -15.56 6.50
N ARG A 125 20.77 -15.56 5.90
CA ARG A 125 20.40 -14.62 4.85
C ARG A 125 20.39 -13.18 5.35
N VAL A 126 19.76 -12.93 6.51
CA VAL A 126 19.74 -11.61 7.16
C VAL A 126 21.16 -11.10 7.42
N LEU A 127 22.03 -11.93 7.97
CA LEU A 127 23.42 -11.55 8.22
C LEU A 127 24.19 -11.25 6.92
N ARG A 128 23.97 -12.02 5.85
CA ARG A 128 24.55 -11.72 4.53
C ARG A 128 24.04 -10.38 3.99
N CYS A 129 22.75 -10.13 4.06
CA CYS A 129 22.17 -8.84 3.65
C CYS A 129 22.77 -7.68 4.48
N ALA A 130 22.84 -7.83 5.81
CA ALA A 130 23.46 -6.83 6.68
C ALA A 130 24.94 -6.59 6.34
N LYS A 131 25.70 -7.66 6.00
CA LYS A 131 27.11 -7.59 5.61
C LYS A 131 27.32 -6.79 4.31
N ALA A 132 26.34 -6.75 3.42
CA ALA A 132 26.38 -5.97 2.18
C ALA A 132 26.01 -4.48 2.39
N MET A 133 25.70 -4.06 3.63
CA MET A 133 25.37 -2.66 3.95
C MET A 133 26.40 -2.06 4.91
N THR A 134 26.62 -0.75 4.77
CA THR A 134 27.33 0.00 5.81
C THR A 134 26.36 0.37 6.94
N LEU A 135 26.89 0.57 8.16
CA LEU A 135 26.08 1.02 9.29
C LEU A 135 25.36 2.36 8.99
N ALA A 136 26.04 3.28 8.32
CA ALA A 136 25.43 4.56 7.90
C ALA A 136 24.24 4.34 6.94
N ARG A 137 24.34 3.32 6.07
CA ARG A 137 23.25 2.98 5.15
C ARG A 137 22.08 2.31 5.88
N ALA A 138 22.38 1.40 6.81
CA ALA A 138 21.35 0.79 7.65
C ALA A 138 20.58 1.84 8.47
N LYS A 139 21.28 2.80 9.08
CA LYS A 139 20.63 3.93 9.77
C LYS A 139 19.71 4.74 8.86
N ARG A 140 20.16 5.15 7.67
CA ARG A 140 19.30 5.85 6.72
C ARG A 140 18.10 5.00 6.28
N ALA A 141 18.26 3.69 6.21
CA ALA A 141 17.18 2.79 5.83
C ALA A 141 16.11 2.60 6.94
N VAL A 142 16.36 3.07 8.17
CA VAL A 142 15.35 3.09 9.25
C VAL A 142 14.11 3.93 8.85
N THR A 143 14.26 4.90 7.94
CA THR A 143 13.12 5.66 7.38
C THR A 143 12.09 4.76 6.65
N ILE A 144 12.48 3.58 6.18
CA ILE A 144 11.58 2.57 5.60
C ILE A 144 10.49 2.15 6.60
N MET A 145 10.83 2.17 7.90
CA MET A 145 9.89 1.88 9.00
C MET A 145 8.86 2.99 9.24
N GLY A 146 8.93 4.10 8.51
CA GLY A 146 8.12 5.29 8.74
C GLY A 146 8.60 6.13 9.93
N ARG A 147 9.88 6.04 10.32
CA ARG A 147 10.51 6.83 11.38
C ARG A 147 11.46 7.88 10.80
N LYS A 148 11.72 8.95 11.55
CA LYS A 148 12.73 9.96 11.17
C LYS A 148 14.13 9.43 11.43
N GLU A 149 15.10 9.84 10.59
CA GLU A 149 16.50 9.43 10.68
C GLU A 149 17.16 9.87 12.01
N ASP A 150 16.71 10.99 12.58
CA ASP A 150 17.26 11.63 13.79
C ASP A 150 16.54 11.22 15.09
N GLU A 151 15.68 10.19 15.08
CA GLU A 151 15.07 9.71 16.31
C GLU A 151 16.14 9.17 17.26
N ALA A 152 16.37 9.87 18.37
CA ALA A 152 17.46 9.64 19.32
C ALA A 152 17.40 8.26 20.03
N GLU A 153 16.26 7.58 19.99
CA GLU A 153 16.02 6.28 20.65
C GLU A 153 15.77 5.16 19.66
N VAL A 154 16.74 4.89 18.80
CA VAL A 154 16.72 3.72 17.92
C VAL A 154 17.40 2.57 18.65
N ASP A 155 16.61 1.58 19.13
CA ASP A 155 17.18 0.36 19.69
C ASP A 155 17.90 -0.49 18.61
N ALA A 156 18.77 -1.43 19.08
CA ALA A 156 19.58 -2.24 18.18
C ALA A 156 18.73 -3.13 17.23
N ALA A 157 17.54 -3.55 17.65
CA ALA A 157 16.64 -4.38 16.83
C ALA A 157 16.23 -3.66 15.54
N LYS A 158 16.00 -2.36 15.61
CA LYS A 158 15.62 -1.53 14.45
C LYS A 158 16.69 -1.50 13.36
N LEU A 159 17.96 -1.71 13.71
CA LEU A 159 19.05 -1.82 12.73
C LEU A 159 19.02 -3.13 11.92
N PHE A 160 18.36 -4.18 12.44
CA PHE A 160 18.16 -5.42 11.69
C PHE A 160 17.02 -5.30 10.65
N TYR A 161 16.07 -4.39 10.87
CA TYR A 161 14.88 -4.28 10.06
C TYR A 161 15.16 -4.18 8.54
N PRO A 162 16.04 -3.29 8.04
CA PRO A 162 16.32 -3.20 6.60
C PRO A 162 16.93 -4.50 6.04
N ALA A 163 17.77 -5.18 6.81
CA ALA A 163 18.38 -6.44 6.40
C ALA A 163 17.35 -7.58 6.37
N MET A 164 16.42 -7.60 7.32
CA MET A 164 15.32 -8.57 7.35
C MET A 164 14.37 -8.36 6.15
N GLN A 165 13.98 -7.13 5.87
CA GLN A 165 13.10 -6.83 4.73
C GLN A 165 13.74 -7.23 3.39
N VAL A 166 15.04 -7.03 3.23
CA VAL A 166 15.77 -7.49 2.05
C VAL A 166 15.85 -9.02 2.02
N ALA A 167 16.10 -9.67 3.16
CA ALA A 167 16.16 -11.13 3.25
C ALA A 167 14.83 -11.80 2.92
N ASP A 168 13.70 -11.20 3.31
CA ASP A 168 12.34 -11.71 3.00
C ASP A 168 12.15 -11.91 1.50
N ILE A 169 12.61 -10.94 0.68
CA ILE A 169 12.49 -10.99 -0.78
C ILE A 169 13.20 -12.22 -1.35
N PHE A 170 14.35 -12.60 -0.77
CA PHE A 170 15.13 -13.76 -1.24
C PHE A 170 14.66 -15.08 -0.61
N GLU A 171 14.12 -15.07 0.59
CA GLU A 171 13.55 -16.27 1.23
C GLU A 171 12.17 -16.64 0.66
N LEU A 172 11.42 -15.67 0.15
CA LEU A 172 10.14 -15.90 -0.54
C LEU A 172 10.32 -16.23 -2.02
N PRO A 173 11.52 -16.40 -2.54
CA PRO A 173 12.05 -16.43 -3.91
C PRO A 173 11.13 -15.77 -4.94
N VAL A 174 10.95 -14.46 -4.84
CA VAL A 174 10.06 -13.69 -5.69
C VAL A 174 10.76 -13.13 -6.93
N ASP A 175 10.04 -13.05 -8.05
CA ASP A 175 10.51 -12.41 -9.27
C ASP A 175 10.22 -10.90 -9.25
N LEU A 176 9.11 -10.49 -8.59
CA LEU A 176 8.67 -9.10 -8.50
C LEU A 176 8.37 -8.73 -7.05
N ALA A 177 9.09 -7.73 -6.53
CA ALA A 177 8.83 -7.10 -5.25
C ALA A 177 7.98 -5.84 -5.46
N TYR A 178 6.76 -5.81 -4.87
CA TYR A 178 5.82 -4.72 -4.98
C TYR A 178 5.67 -3.99 -3.64
N ALA A 179 5.58 -2.67 -3.68
CA ALA A 179 5.26 -1.83 -2.52
C ALA A 179 4.79 -0.41 -2.92
N GLY A 180 4.47 0.43 -1.92
CA GLY A 180 4.36 1.87 -2.11
C GLY A 180 5.73 2.53 -2.33
N MET A 181 5.74 3.76 -2.85
CA MET A 181 6.97 4.53 -3.09
C MET A 181 7.82 4.74 -1.83
N ASP A 182 7.23 4.72 -0.63
CA ASP A 182 7.94 4.82 0.65
C ASP A 182 8.89 3.63 0.91
N GLN A 183 8.68 2.50 0.22
CA GLN A 183 9.53 1.30 0.34
C GLN A 183 10.58 1.19 -0.76
N ARG A 184 10.68 2.17 -1.66
CA ARG A 184 11.61 2.15 -2.80
C ARG A 184 13.06 1.88 -2.38
N ARG A 185 13.49 2.49 -1.27
CA ARG A 185 14.87 2.30 -0.75
C ARG A 185 15.18 0.84 -0.40
N ALA A 186 14.21 0.12 0.16
CA ALA A 186 14.38 -1.31 0.48
C ALA A 186 14.53 -2.15 -0.78
N HIS A 187 13.74 -1.88 -1.81
CA HIS A 187 13.83 -2.62 -3.08
C HIS A 187 15.12 -2.30 -3.85
N VAL A 188 15.56 -1.05 -3.86
CA VAL A 188 16.88 -0.68 -4.43
C VAL A 188 17.99 -1.42 -3.68
N LEU A 189 17.93 -1.45 -2.35
CA LEU A 189 18.89 -2.16 -1.51
C LEU A 189 18.88 -3.67 -1.81
N ALA A 190 17.70 -4.28 -1.98
CA ALA A 190 17.59 -5.69 -2.36
C ALA A 190 18.28 -5.98 -3.70
N ARG A 191 18.09 -5.12 -4.71
CA ARG A 191 18.76 -5.25 -6.02
C ARG A 191 20.28 -5.13 -5.91
N GLU A 192 20.79 -4.21 -5.09
CA GLU A 192 22.24 -4.06 -4.84
C GLU A 192 22.82 -5.29 -4.12
N VAL A 193 22.12 -5.83 -3.13
CA VAL A 193 22.51 -7.07 -2.44
C VAL A 193 22.51 -8.25 -3.39
N ALA A 194 21.51 -8.35 -4.29
CA ALA A 194 21.47 -9.36 -5.33
C ALA A 194 22.68 -9.30 -6.24
N HIS A 195 23.04 -8.12 -6.73
CA HIS A 195 24.25 -7.94 -7.56
C HIS A 195 25.53 -8.28 -6.79
N HIS A 196 25.63 -7.90 -5.52
CA HIS A 196 26.81 -8.18 -4.69
C HIS A 196 27.07 -9.69 -4.54
N TYR A 197 26.01 -10.49 -4.40
CA TYR A 197 26.13 -11.93 -4.18
C TYR A 197 25.87 -12.78 -5.42
N GLY A 198 25.55 -12.19 -6.58
CA GLY A 198 25.14 -12.92 -7.78
C GLY A 198 23.80 -13.67 -7.60
N TRP A 199 22.89 -13.13 -6.77
CA TRP A 199 21.56 -13.68 -6.58
C TRP A 199 20.60 -13.19 -7.68
N PRO A 200 19.46 -13.89 -7.92
CA PRO A 200 18.43 -13.37 -8.81
C PRO A 200 18.00 -11.95 -8.41
N VAL A 201 17.97 -11.05 -9.38
CA VAL A 201 17.64 -9.64 -9.14
C VAL A 201 16.12 -9.47 -9.22
N PRO A 202 15.42 -9.07 -8.14
CA PRO A 202 13.99 -8.89 -8.17
C PRO A 202 13.61 -7.64 -8.98
N ILE A 203 12.52 -7.71 -9.74
CA ILE A 203 11.89 -6.54 -10.33
C ILE A 203 11.24 -5.74 -9.21
N ALA A 204 11.39 -4.42 -9.23
CA ALA A 204 10.77 -3.55 -8.24
C ALA A 204 9.66 -2.71 -8.86
N LEU A 205 8.46 -2.86 -8.33
CA LEU A 205 7.24 -2.15 -8.74
C LEU A 205 6.76 -1.28 -7.58
N HIS A 206 6.45 -0.02 -7.86
CA HIS A 206 5.96 0.91 -6.84
C HIS A 206 4.69 1.62 -7.29
N THR A 207 3.71 1.69 -6.37
CA THR A 207 2.51 2.51 -6.55
C THR A 207 2.62 3.84 -5.81
N PRO A 208 1.85 4.87 -6.21
CA PRO A 208 1.79 6.12 -5.47
C PRO A 208 1.28 5.90 -4.04
N LEU A 209 1.59 6.85 -3.17
CA LEU A 209 1.05 6.92 -1.81
C LEU A 209 -0.14 7.89 -1.82
N THR A 210 -1.19 7.55 -1.09
CA THR A 210 -2.33 8.45 -0.92
C THR A 210 -2.04 9.43 0.22
N SER A 211 -2.17 10.72 -0.07
CA SER A 211 -1.98 11.79 0.89
C SER A 211 -3.00 11.76 2.03
N SER A 212 -2.61 12.30 3.17
CA SER A 212 -3.51 12.58 4.29
C SER A 212 -4.72 13.37 3.82
N LEU A 213 -5.92 13.09 4.35
CA LEU A 213 -7.13 13.85 4.04
C LEU A 213 -7.03 15.34 4.40
N LYS A 214 -6.10 15.71 5.28
CA LYS A 214 -5.81 17.11 5.58
C LYS A 214 -5.15 17.85 4.42
N GLY A 215 -4.63 17.10 3.45
CA GLY A 215 -3.84 17.64 2.35
C GLY A 215 -2.53 18.25 2.85
N GLY A 216 -1.90 18.97 1.98
CA GLY A 216 -0.82 19.86 2.38
C GLY A 216 0.53 19.56 1.77
N GLY A 217 0.93 20.49 0.93
CA GLY A 217 2.27 20.70 0.44
C GLY A 217 2.71 19.74 -0.66
N ARG A 218 3.52 20.27 -1.57
CA ARG A 218 4.18 19.49 -2.62
C ARG A 218 4.96 18.34 -2.00
N MET A 219 4.83 17.15 -2.53
CA MET A 219 5.70 16.03 -2.19
C MET A 219 7.11 16.38 -2.64
N ASN A 220 7.89 17.06 -1.80
CA ASN A 220 9.32 17.11 -2.01
C ASN A 220 9.85 15.69 -1.96
N MET A 221 10.76 15.39 -2.87
CA MET A 221 11.30 14.04 -3.11
C MET A 221 12.18 13.51 -1.96
N ASP A 222 12.21 14.13 -0.80
CA ASP A 222 12.88 13.58 0.36
C ASP A 222 11.90 12.68 1.15
N ASP A 223 12.40 11.55 1.60
CA ASP A 223 11.59 10.49 2.24
C ASP A 223 10.95 10.92 3.56
N SER A 224 11.49 11.92 4.25
CA SER A 224 10.94 12.44 5.50
C SER A 224 9.61 13.17 5.26
N GLY A 225 9.52 13.92 4.17
CA GLY A 225 8.28 14.59 3.76
C GLY A 225 7.17 13.64 3.29
N MET A 226 7.52 12.51 2.67
CA MET A 226 6.54 11.50 2.23
C MET A 226 5.87 10.78 3.40
N ILE A 227 6.62 10.51 4.48
CA ILE A 227 6.10 9.80 5.66
C ILE A 227 5.06 10.65 6.41
N GLU A 228 5.30 11.95 6.54
CA GLU A 228 4.40 12.86 7.28
C GLU A 228 3.08 13.12 6.57
N ARG A 229 3.01 12.90 5.26
CA ARG A 229 1.89 13.29 4.40
C ARG A 229 0.93 12.16 4.03
N LYS A 230 1.32 10.90 4.24
CA LYS A 230 0.44 9.79 3.94
C LYS A 230 -0.70 9.66 4.97
N MET A 231 -1.81 9.04 4.56
CA MET A 231 -2.88 8.68 5.50
C MET A 231 -2.31 7.90 6.68
N SER A 232 -2.60 8.35 7.90
CA SER A 232 -2.10 7.74 9.13
C SER A 232 -3.23 7.38 10.09
N LYS A 233 -3.14 6.19 10.69
CA LYS A 233 -4.11 5.72 11.70
C LYS A 233 -3.94 6.44 13.05
N SER A 234 -2.77 6.98 13.32
CA SER A 234 -2.49 7.74 14.55
C SER A 234 -3.20 9.07 14.60
N ASP A 235 -3.60 9.61 13.45
CA ASP A 235 -4.44 10.79 13.33
C ASP A 235 -5.77 10.43 12.66
N PRO A 236 -6.84 10.19 13.44
CA PRO A 236 -8.14 9.80 12.91
C PRO A 236 -8.74 10.77 11.89
N SER A 237 -8.36 12.06 11.93
CA SER A 237 -8.85 13.06 10.97
C SER A 237 -8.11 13.01 9.62
N SER A 238 -6.97 12.33 9.56
CA SER A 238 -6.12 12.24 8.37
C SER A 238 -6.48 11.09 7.43
N ALA A 239 -7.34 10.16 7.85
CA ALA A 239 -7.63 8.94 7.11
C ALA A 239 -9.09 8.47 7.28
N ILE A 240 -9.51 7.58 6.39
CA ILE A 240 -10.69 6.72 6.55
C ILE A 240 -10.16 5.32 6.84
N VAL A 241 -10.56 4.75 7.98
CA VAL A 241 -10.21 3.36 8.34
C VAL A 241 -11.18 2.36 7.71
N VAL A 242 -10.76 1.10 7.60
CA VAL A 242 -11.55 0.01 7.02
C VAL A 242 -11.79 -1.06 8.09
N PRO A 243 -13.05 -1.36 8.43
CA PRO A 243 -14.31 -0.84 7.89
C PRO A 243 -14.66 0.59 8.35
N SER A 244 -15.52 1.27 7.60
CA SER A 244 -16.14 2.55 8.00
C SER A 244 -17.55 2.62 7.43
N ASP A 245 -18.49 3.14 8.23
CA ASP A 245 -19.85 3.38 7.78
C ASP A 245 -19.97 4.56 6.80
N ASP A 246 -21.08 4.64 6.09
CA ASP A 246 -21.34 5.63 5.06
C ASP A 246 -21.29 7.07 5.62
N ALA A 247 -21.79 7.32 6.83
CA ALA A 247 -21.81 8.62 7.45
C ALA A 247 -20.38 9.10 7.77
N THR A 248 -19.53 8.18 8.24
CA THR A 248 -18.10 8.43 8.48
C THR A 248 -17.38 8.77 7.17
N VAL A 249 -17.60 8.00 6.10
CA VAL A 249 -17.02 8.27 4.77
C VAL A 249 -17.42 9.65 4.27
N ASP A 250 -18.73 9.98 4.31
CA ASP A 250 -19.24 11.28 3.88
C ASP A 250 -18.63 12.44 4.68
N ALA A 251 -18.58 12.33 6.00
CA ALA A 251 -18.00 13.36 6.86
C ALA A 251 -16.50 13.57 6.59
N ARG A 252 -15.73 12.49 6.41
CA ARG A 252 -14.30 12.54 6.14
C ARG A 252 -14.00 13.17 4.78
N ILE A 253 -14.67 12.73 3.72
CA ILE A 253 -14.45 13.27 2.36
C ILE A 253 -14.95 14.71 2.26
N LYS A 254 -16.07 15.06 2.90
CA LYS A 254 -16.53 16.45 2.96
C LYS A 254 -15.50 17.38 3.58
N GLY A 255 -14.84 16.95 4.67
CA GLY A 255 -13.79 17.71 5.36
C GLY A 255 -12.41 17.63 4.69
N ALA A 256 -12.18 16.72 3.73
CA ALA A 256 -10.89 16.52 3.12
C ALA A 256 -10.42 17.73 2.30
N PHE A 257 -9.11 17.92 2.24
CA PHE A 257 -8.50 18.92 1.36
C PHE A 257 -8.79 18.59 -0.11
N CYS A 258 -9.25 19.58 -0.87
CA CYS A 258 -9.54 19.42 -2.29
C CYS A 258 -9.60 20.79 -2.96
N THR A 259 -8.44 21.39 -3.20
CA THR A 259 -8.32 22.67 -3.91
C THR A 259 -8.46 22.44 -5.40
N GLN A 260 -9.29 23.24 -6.06
CA GLN A 260 -9.52 23.16 -7.50
C GLN A 260 -8.21 23.35 -8.27
N LYS A 261 -8.01 22.55 -9.31
CA LYS A 261 -6.83 22.49 -10.18
C LYS A 261 -5.55 21.95 -9.53
N GLU A 262 -5.51 21.79 -8.22
CA GLU A 262 -4.39 21.13 -7.57
C GLU A 262 -4.53 19.61 -7.71
N VAL A 263 -3.48 18.96 -8.18
CA VAL A 263 -3.38 17.52 -8.39
C VAL A 263 -2.52 16.89 -7.29
N GLU A 264 -1.33 17.44 -7.09
CA GLU A 264 -0.34 16.93 -6.15
C GLU A 264 -0.74 17.26 -4.71
N GLY A 265 -0.73 16.25 -3.83
CA GLY A 265 -1.13 16.43 -2.42
C GLY A 265 -2.63 16.66 -2.22
N ASN A 266 -3.44 16.38 -3.23
CA ASN A 266 -4.90 16.44 -3.17
C ASN A 266 -5.48 15.03 -2.96
N PRO A 267 -5.78 14.63 -1.71
CA PRO A 267 -6.19 13.27 -1.40
C PRO A 267 -7.48 12.84 -2.10
N VAL A 268 -8.39 13.77 -2.38
CA VAL A 268 -9.64 13.46 -3.08
C VAL A 268 -9.37 13.14 -4.56
N TYR A 269 -8.50 13.92 -5.20
CA TYR A 269 -8.06 13.67 -6.57
C TYR A 269 -7.26 12.35 -6.66
N GLU A 270 -6.34 12.12 -5.73
CA GLU A 270 -5.53 10.90 -5.65
C GLU A 270 -6.41 9.66 -5.46
N LEU A 271 -7.38 9.69 -4.54
CA LEU A 271 -8.34 8.58 -4.35
C LEU A 271 -9.17 8.30 -5.60
N ALA A 272 -9.57 9.34 -6.34
CA ALA A 272 -10.27 9.16 -7.61
C ALA A 272 -9.38 8.44 -8.63
N CYS A 273 -8.12 8.89 -8.79
CA CYS A 273 -7.17 8.36 -9.77
C CYS A 273 -6.56 7.02 -9.39
N ASP A 274 -6.14 6.88 -8.12
CA ASP A 274 -5.27 5.77 -7.69
C ASP A 274 -6.06 4.60 -7.09
N LEU A 275 -7.30 4.87 -6.63
CA LEU A 275 -8.17 3.84 -6.09
C LEU A 275 -9.38 3.58 -6.99
N LEU A 276 -10.23 4.58 -7.22
CA LEU A 276 -11.55 4.34 -7.81
C LEU A 276 -11.49 3.99 -9.29
N LEU A 277 -10.74 4.75 -10.10
CA LEU A 277 -10.58 4.45 -11.52
C LEU A 277 -9.95 3.06 -11.77
N PRO A 278 -8.86 2.65 -11.08
CA PRO A 278 -8.35 1.29 -11.20
C PRO A 278 -9.32 0.21 -10.69
N TRP A 279 -10.11 0.52 -9.66
CA TRP A 279 -11.00 -0.44 -9.02
C TRP A 279 -12.27 -0.72 -9.80
N GLU A 280 -12.98 0.35 -10.20
CA GLU A 280 -14.29 0.27 -10.86
C GLU A 280 -14.18 0.36 -12.39
N GLY A 281 -13.06 0.89 -12.93
CA GLY A 281 -12.90 1.19 -14.36
C GLY A 281 -13.56 2.49 -14.78
N PHE A 282 -14.25 3.18 -13.87
CA PHE A 282 -14.91 4.46 -14.12
C PHE A 282 -15.06 5.29 -12.83
N LEU A 283 -15.29 6.59 -13.02
CA LEU A 283 -15.72 7.51 -11.97
C LEU A 283 -17.00 8.22 -12.42
N LYS A 284 -18.12 7.92 -11.75
CA LYS A 284 -19.39 8.59 -12.01
C LYS A 284 -19.50 9.86 -11.17
N ILE A 285 -19.76 10.99 -11.82
CA ILE A 285 -19.93 12.30 -11.20
C ILE A 285 -21.34 12.77 -11.50
N GLU A 286 -22.19 12.83 -10.49
CA GLU A 286 -23.56 13.31 -10.59
C GLU A 286 -23.59 14.81 -10.30
N ARG A 287 -24.17 15.60 -11.22
CA ARG A 287 -24.27 17.05 -11.05
C ARG A 287 -25.50 17.62 -11.81
N PRO A 288 -26.06 18.73 -11.31
CA PRO A 288 -27.18 19.39 -11.96
C PRO A 288 -26.91 19.77 -13.41
N ALA A 289 -27.94 19.74 -14.27
CA ALA A 289 -27.83 20.08 -15.69
C ALA A 289 -27.25 21.49 -15.92
N LYS A 290 -27.53 22.46 -15.04
CA LYS A 290 -26.96 23.82 -15.10
C LYS A 290 -25.44 23.87 -14.97
N PHE A 291 -24.79 22.81 -14.47
CA PHE A 291 -23.35 22.66 -14.36
C PHE A 291 -22.78 21.64 -15.36
N GLY A 292 -23.58 21.31 -16.41
CA GLY A 292 -23.17 20.42 -17.50
C GLY A 292 -23.69 18.99 -17.38
N GLY A 293 -24.52 18.67 -16.36
CA GLY A 293 -25.09 17.33 -16.17
C GLY A 293 -24.05 16.26 -15.72
N ASP A 294 -24.53 15.03 -15.61
CA ASP A 294 -23.72 13.89 -15.16
C ASP A 294 -22.54 13.59 -16.10
N LEU A 295 -21.44 13.12 -15.52
CA LEU A 295 -20.26 12.68 -16.24
C LEU A 295 -19.87 11.26 -15.81
N THR A 296 -19.32 10.50 -16.74
CA THR A 296 -18.63 9.25 -16.44
C THR A 296 -17.23 9.34 -17.04
N LEU A 297 -16.21 9.31 -16.19
CA LEU A 297 -14.80 9.36 -16.58
C LEU A 297 -14.23 7.96 -16.47
N THR A 298 -13.43 7.56 -17.45
CA THR A 298 -12.87 6.21 -17.55
C THR A 298 -11.35 6.19 -17.45
N SER A 299 -10.72 7.37 -17.42
CA SER A 299 -9.27 7.48 -17.35
C SER A 299 -8.83 8.65 -16.46
N ARG A 300 -7.57 8.56 -16.04
CA ARG A 300 -6.88 9.64 -15.31
C ARG A 300 -6.73 10.90 -16.18
N GLU A 301 -6.50 10.73 -17.47
CA GLU A 301 -6.31 11.80 -18.44
C GLU A 301 -7.58 12.62 -18.59
N GLU A 302 -8.75 11.97 -18.67
CA GLU A 302 -10.05 12.64 -18.71
C GLU A 302 -10.29 13.47 -17.43
N LEU A 303 -10.01 12.87 -16.26
CA LEU A 303 -10.16 13.59 -15.00
C LEU A 303 -9.18 14.77 -14.92
N LEU A 304 -7.90 14.56 -15.32
CA LEU A 304 -6.87 15.60 -15.31
C LEU A 304 -7.24 16.79 -16.20
N ALA A 305 -7.76 16.52 -17.40
CA ALA A 305 -8.18 17.57 -18.34
C ALA A 305 -9.30 18.44 -17.74
N LEU A 306 -10.37 17.83 -17.24
CA LEU A 306 -11.49 18.57 -16.64
C LEU A 306 -11.11 19.29 -15.36
N TRP A 307 -10.26 18.67 -14.53
CA TRP A 307 -9.79 19.24 -13.30
C TRP A 307 -8.86 20.43 -13.52
N GLY A 308 -7.87 20.29 -14.41
CA GLY A 308 -6.92 21.35 -14.76
C GLY A 308 -7.56 22.57 -15.42
N GLU A 309 -8.58 22.35 -16.25
CA GLU A 309 -9.38 23.43 -16.86
C GLU A 309 -10.34 24.11 -15.86
N GLY A 310 -10.57 23.49 -14.69
CA GLY A 310 -11.51 23.99 -13.68
C GLY A 310 -13.00 23.73 -14.05
N LYS A 311 -13.25 22.81 -14.96
CA LYS A 311 -14.60 22.41 -15.38
C LYS A 311 -15.27 21.44 -14.42
N LEU A 312 -14.55 20.92 -13.44
CA LEU A 312 -15.07 20.06 -12.37
C LEU A 312 -14.91 20.77 -11.03
N HIS A 313 -16.04 20.95 -10.34
CA HIS A 313 -16.05 21.61 -9.04
C HIS A 313 -15.56 20.63 -7.94
N PRO A 314 -14.80 21.09 -6.94
CA PRO A 314 -14.33 20.23 -5.84
C PRO A 314 -15.42 19.48 -5.09
N GLN A 315 -16.59 20.07 -4.92
CA GLN A 315 -17.72 19.40 -4.25
C GLN A 315 -18.27 18.24 -5.07
N ASP A 316 -18.31 18.37 -6.40
CA ASP A 316 -18.78 17.29 -7.29
C ASP A 316 -17.79 16.11 -7.25
N LEU A 317 -16.49 16.41 -7.28
CA LEU A 317 -15.45 15.38 -7.13
C LEU A 317 -15.52 14.71 -5.76
N LYS A 318 -15.69 15.47 -4.67
CA LYS A 318 -15.86 14.91 -3.31
C LYS A 318 -17.07 13.98 -3.23
N ALA A 319 -18.21 14.39 -3.76
CA ALA A 319 -19.42 13.57 -3.76
C ALA A 319 -19.22 12.26 -4.53
N ALA A 320 -18.60 12.32 -5.72
CA ALA A 320 -18.28 11.15 -6.52
C ALA A 320 -17.32 10.20 -5.79
N VAL A 321 -16.25 10.74 -5.17
CA VAL A 321 -15.27 9.94 -4.43
C VAL A 321 -15.88 9.30 -3.19
N ALA A 322 -16.69 10.03 -2.42
CA ALA A 322 -17.39 9.46 -1.27
C ALA A 322 -18.32 8.30 -1.69
N SER A 323 -19.09 8.49 -2.76
CA SER A 323 -19.95 7.44 -3.32
C SER A 323 -19.16 6.22 -3.79
N GLY A 324 -18.04 6.42 -4.48
CA GLY A 324 -17.14 5.34 -4.91
C GLY A 324 -16.55 4.57 -3.73
N ILE A 325 -16.03 5.27 -2.72
CA ILE A 325 -15.47 4.63 -1.51
C ILE A 325 -16.52 3.79 -0.80
N LYS A 326 -17.76 4.29 -0.65
CA LYS A 326 -18.85 3.52 -0.04
C LYS A 326 -19.12 2.23 -0.80
N ARG A 327 -19.11 2.25 -2.13
CA ARG A 327 -19.25 1.02 -2.94
C ARG A 327 -18.09 0.07 -2.73
N VAL A 328 -16.85 0.56 -2.73
CA VAL A 328 -15.64 -0.25 -2.46
C VAL A 328 -15.70 -0.90 -1.08
N LEU A 329 -16.14 -0.16 -0.05
CA LEU A 329 -16.21 -0.67 1.32
C LEU A 329 -17.43 -1.57 1.61
N SER A 330 -18.47 -1.53 0.78
CA SER A 330 -19.73 -2.26 1.01
C SER A 330 -19.53 -3.76 1.32
N PRO A 331 -18.69 -4.54 0.58
CA PRO A 331 -18.47 -5.94 0.91
C PRO A 331 -17.81 -6.15 2.27
N VAL A 332 -16.88 -5.28 2.64
CA VAL A 332 -16.18 -5.34 3.92
C VAL A 332 -17.12 -4.98 5.06
N ASN A 333 -17.91 -3.91 4.91
CA ASN A 333 -18.87 -3.49 5.91
C ASN A 333 -19.93 -4.58 6.15
N ARG A 334 -20.39 -5.25 5.09
CA ARG A 334 -21.30 -6.41 5.20
C ARG A 334 -20.65 -7.53 5.99
N TYR A 335 -19.43 -7.94 5.65
CA TYR A 335 -18.72 -8.99 6.35
C TYR A 335 -18.63 -8.71 7.86
N PHE A 336 -18.21 -7.50 8.25
CA PHE A 336 -18.07 -7.17 9.67
C PHE A 336 -19.38 -6.92 10.39
N SER A 337 -20.48 -6.64 9.69
CA SER A 337 -21.82 -6.64 10.28
C SER A 337 -22.31 -8.06 10.64
N GLU A 338 -21.87 -9.04 9.87
CA GLU A 338 -22.17 -10.47 10.08
C GLU A 338 -21.19 -11.14 11.07
N HIS A 339 -19.95 -10.58 11.21
CA HIS A 339 -18.86 -11.12 12.02
C HIS A 339 -18.23 -10.05 12.93
N PRO A 340 -18.99 -9.44 13.86
CA PRO A 340 -18.50 -8.34 14.70
C PRO A 340 -17.36 -8.75 15.65
N GLU A 341 -17.28 -10.04 16.03
CA GLU A 341 -16.22 -10.59 16.88
C GLU A 341 -14.83 -10.47 16.27
N THR A 342 -14.72 -10.54 14.95
CA THR A 342 -13.44 -10.42 14.22
C THR A 342 -12.86 -9.02 14.38
N LEU A 343 -13.71 -7.99 14.31
CA LEU A 343 -13.29 -6.61 14.51
C LEU A 343 -12.94 -6.32 15.97
N ALA A 344 -13.72 -6.90 16.91
CA ALA A 344 -13.52 -6.71 18.34
C ALA A 344 -12.13 -7.16 18.80
N LYS A 345 -11.56 -8.24 18.27
CA LYS A 345 -10.21 -8.74 18.60
C LYS A 345 -9.12 -7.69 18.38
N VAL A 346 -9.29 -6.80 17.38
CA VAL A 346 -8.32 -5.77 17.05
C VAL A 346 -8.57 -4.48 17.85
N LEU A 347 -9.83 -4.17 18.17
CA LEU A 347 -10.23 -2.92 18.82
C LEU A 347 -10.15 -2.97 20.35
N VAL A 348 -10.33 -4.14 20.99
CA VAL A 348 -10.51 -4.29 22.46
C VAL A 348 -9.23 -4.11 23.28
N SER A 349 -8.08 -3.97 22.67
CA SER A 349 -6.86 -3.82 23.47
C SER A 349 -6.36 -2.37 23.52
N LYS A 350 -6.98 -1.52 24.36
CA LYS A 350 -6.26 -0.37 24.93
C LYS A 350 -5.11 -0.92 25.79
N PRO A 351 -3.90 -0.34 25.71
CA PRO A 351 -2.86 -0.69 26.66
C PRO A 351 -3.39 -0.41 28.06
N ALA A 352 -3.13 -1.35 28.99
CA ALA A 352 -3.21 -1.02 30.41
C ALA A 352 -2.30 0.17 30.68
N PRO A 353 -2.69 1.10 31.57
CA PRO A 353 -1.92 2.29 31.88
C PRO A 353 -0.53 1.97 32.43
#